data_00f3eb99ab9940fc023b7d8142e048a5
#
_entry.id   00f3eb99ab9940fc023b7d8142e048a5
#
_cell.length_a   1.000
_cell.length_b   1.000
_cell.length_c   1.000
_cell.angle_alpha   90.00
_cell.angle_beta   90.00
_cell.angle_gamma   90.00
#
_symmetry.space_group_name_H-M   'P 1'
#
loop_
_entity.id
_entity.type
_entity.pdbx_description
1 polymer ?
#
loop_
_entity_poly.entity_id
_entity_poly.type
_entity_poly.pdbx_seq_one_letter_code
_entity_poly.pdbx_strand_id
1 'polypeptide(L)'
;MKLRYYQEGAVQSVLDYYCDNGEQAGNTIVAMPTGTGKSPTIAGLLIRLYQEWPGLRVLNLTHVKELIAQNVEKLRVMWPTAPVGIYSAGLGQRDTMLPILFGGVASIVKSEAILSQHWDIGIIDECHLLSPEEDSMYQVIVAAVMARNPRFKLIGFTATPYRLKQGLITDGGIFSDICCDLTGVDAFNRFINEAYLSPLIAKKTDVQIEASELKIVGGEYATKPLEAEIDRIMVPGLREVCDLGQNRHKWLIFTAGVATAERCAEILNSWGVSAMAVHSKLKGSENDKRIAAHKAGQFRALINVGKLTTGYDDPGIDLIAVFRKTTSPGLWVQILGRGTRPLYMPGFDLETVEGRFEAMYAGPKQNTLVL
;
A
#
# COMPACT_ATOMS: atom_id res chain seq x y z
N MET A 1 6.51 -0.79 20.46
CA MET A 1 5.35 -0.21 19.71
C MET A 1 4.14 -1.02 20.09
N LYS A 2 3.04 -0.35 20.53
CA LYS A 2 1.78 -1.00 20.90
C LYS A 2 0.83 -0.92 19.71
N LEU A 3 -0.02 -1.94 19.50
CA LEU A 3 -1.10 -1.88 18.51
C LEU A 3 -2.18 -0.90 18.97
N ARG A 4 -2.80 -0.24 18.02
CA ARG A 4 -4.01 0.57 18.23
C ARG A 4 -5.21 -0.38 18.39
N TYR A 5 -6.27 0.06 19.09
CA TYR A 5 -7.43 -0.77 19.40
C TYR A 5 -8.04 -1.49 18.19
N TYR A 6 -8.11 -0.81 17.03
CA TYR A 6 -8.66 -1.40 15.81
C TYR A 6 -7.71 -2.39 15.15
N GLN A 7 -6.39 -2.24 15.35
CA GLN A 7 -5.38 -3.21 14.90
C GLN A 7 -5.43 -4.47 15.78
N GLU A 8 -5.59 -4.30 17.10
CA GLU A 8 -5.85 -5.40 18.03
C GLU A 8 -7.15 -6.13 17.69
N GLY A 9 -8.23 -5.36 17.40
CA GLY A 9 -9.51 -5.91 16.94
C GLY A 9 -9.37 -6.71 15.64
N ALA A 10 -8.61 -6.22 14.67
CA ALA A 10 -8.36 -6.95 13.42
C ALA A 10 -7.56 -8.25 13.64
N VAL A 11 -6.56 -8.25 14.53
CA VAL A 11 -5.84 -9.47 14.93
C VAL A 11 -6.78 -10.45 15.61
N GLN A 12 -7.61 -9.96 16.55
CA GLN A 12 -8.57 -10.80 17.26
C GLN A 12 -9.61 -11.43 16.31
N SER A 13 -10.12 -10.64 15.34
CA SER A 13 -11.08 -11.17 14.34
C SER A 13 -10.52 -12.33 13.51
N VAL A 14 -9.21 -12.34 13.22
CA VAL A 14 -8.57 -13.49 12.55
C VAL A 14 -8.57 -14.71 13.45
N LEU A 15 -8.21 -14.54 14.74
CA LEU A 15 -8.17 -15.65 15.70
C LEU A 15 -9.57 -16.21 15.93
N ASP A 16 -10.56 -15.34 16.15
CA ASP A 16 -11.96 -15.73 16.34
C ASP A 16 -12.50 -16.49 15.12
N TYR A 17 -12.21 -16.01 13.90
CA TYR A 17 -12.62 -16.66 12.67
C TYR A 17 -12.14 -18.11 12.58
N TYR A 18 -10.87 -18.37 12.94
CA TYR A 18 -10.33 -19.73 12.91
C TYR A 18 -10.79 -20.59 14.12
N CYS A 19 -10.99 -19.96 15.28
CA CYS A 19 -11.52 -20.67 16.46
C CYS A 19 -12.98 -21.10 16.26
N ASP A 20 -13.82 -20.21 15.72
CA ASP A 20 -15.25 -20.46 15.56
C ASP A 20 -15.55 -21.46 14.44
N ASN A 21 -14.77 -21.43 13.36
CA ASN A 21 -14.98 -22.29 12.20
C ASN A 21 -14.14 -23.59 12.20
N GLY A 22 -13.09 -23.65 13.04
CA GLY A 22 -12.24 -24.82 13.19
C GLY A 22 -11.65 -25.35 11.88
N GLU A 23 -11.80 -26.63 11.61
CA GLU A 23 -11.29 -27.26 10.37
C GLU A 23 -12.05 -26.80 9.12
N GLN A 24 -13.28 -26.31 9.26
CA GLN A 24 -14.10 -25.79 8.15
C GLN A 24 -13.74 -24.35 7.78
N ALA A 25 -12.91 -23.67 8.58
CA ALA A 25 -12.44 -22.33 8.27
C ALA A 25 -11.79 -22.28 6.88
N GLY A 26 -12.26 -21.38 6.03
CA GLY A 26 -11.65 -21.10 4.73
C GLY A 26 -10.45 -20.13 4.84
N ASN A 27 -10.02 -19.60 3.71
CA ASN A 27 -9.06 -18.52 3.67
C ASN A 27 -9.79 -17.19 3.87
N THR A 28 -9.24 -16.29 4.68
CA THR A 28 -9.94 -15.05 5.07
C THR A 28 -9.14 -13.79 4.77
N ILE A 29 -9.82 -12.64 4.78
CA ILE A 29 -9.26 -11.33 4.48
C ILE A 29 -9.46 -10.40 5.68
N VAL A 30 -8.43 -9.60 5.95
CA VAL A 30 -8.47 -8.41 6.79
C VAL A 30 -8.42 -7.19 5.85
N ALA A 31 -9.54 -6.50 5.72
CA ALA A 31 -9.66 -5.31 4.90
C ALA A 31 -9.45 -4.05 5.75
N MET A 32 -8.34 -3.34 5.51
CA MET A 32 -7.94 -2.14 6.26
C MET A 32 -7.55 -1.01 5.32
N PRO A 33 -8.02 0.23 5.51
CA PRO A 33 -7.65 1.36 4.67
C PRO A 33 -6.15 1.60 4.60
N THR A 34 -5.68 2.21 3.52
CA THR A 34 -4.31 2.69 3.43
C THR A 34 -4.04 3.72 4.53
N GLY A 35 -2.89 3.63 5.20
CA GLY A 35 -2.54 4.54 6.29
C GLY A 35 -2.91 4.06 7.69
N THR A 36 -3.78 3.05 7.84
CA THR A 36 -4.20 2.53 9.15
C THR A 36 -3.21 1.53 9.78
N GLY A 37 -2.13 1.17 9.08
CA GLY A 37 -1.07 0.35 9.64
C GLY A 37 -1.25 -1.16 9.46
N LYS A 38 -1.45 -1.63 8.23
CA LYS A 38 -1.46 -3.08 7.91
C LYS A 38 -0.18 -3.78 8.40
N SER A 39 1.00 -3.18 8.18
CA SER A 39 2.28 -3.80 8.61
C SER A 39 2.40 -4.04 10.12
N PRO A 40 2.08 -3.08 11.02
CA PRO A 40 1.98 -3.37 12.46
C PRO A 40 0.93 -4.42 12.80
N THR A 41 -0.21 -4.46 12.09
CA THR A 41 -1.26 -5.46 12.32
C THR A 41 -0.77 -6.86 11.94
N ILE A 42 -0.07 -7.01 10.81
CA ILE A 42 0.59 -8.28 10.42
C ILE A 42 1.62 -8.69 11.48
N ALA A 43 2.44 -7.76 11.97
CA ALA A 43 3.41 -8.05 13.03
C ALA A 43 2.72 -8.50 14.32
N GLY A 44 1.65 -7.82 14.74
CA GLY A 44 0.85 -8.20 15.91
C GLY A 44 0.20 -9.57 15.76
N LEU A 45 -0.33 -9.89 14.58
CA LEU A 45 -0.88 -11.21 14.28
C LEU A 45 0.20 -12.29 14.41
N LEU A 46 1.38 -12.09 13.83
CA LEU A 46 2.50 -13.03 13.95
C LEU A 46 2.91 -13.26 15.40
N ILE A 47 2.99 -12.20 16.20
CA ILE A 47 3.32 -12.29 17.64
C ILE A 47 2.28 -13.13 18.37
N ARG A 48 0.97 -12.87 18.16
CA ARG A 48 -0.12 -13.60 18.79
C ARG A 48 -0.13 -15.08 18.35
N LEU A 49 0.05 -15.35 17.06
CA LEU A 49 0.12 -16.72 16.55
C LEU A 49 1.26 -17.52 17.20
N TYR A 50 2.43 -16.89 17.38
CA TYR A 50 3.57 -17.54 18.02
C TYR A 50 3.43 -17.72 19.53
N GLN A 51 2.71 -16.80 20.20
CA GLN A 51 2.40 -16.95 21.62
C GLN A 51 1.49 -18.15 21.90
N GLU A 52 0.49 -18.35 21.01
CA GLU A 52 -0.48 -19.44 21.16
C GLU A 52 0.08 -20.76 20.57
N TRP A 53 0.83 -20.69 19.46
CA TRP A 53 1.36 -21.87 18.74
C TRP A 53 2.83 -21.65 18.33
N PRO A 54 3.80 -21.89 19.24
CA PRO A 54 5.22 -21.57 19.00
C PRO A 54 5.88 -22.37 17.87
N GLY A 55 5.24 -23.44 17.39
CA GLY A 55 5.75 -24.30 16.31
C GLY A 55 5.32 -23.90 14.90
N LEU A 56 4.46 -22.89 14.76
CA LEU A 56 3.91 -22.50 13.44
C LEU A 56 4.99 -22.02 12.47
N ARG A 57 4.80 -22.40 11.21
CA ARG A 57 5.61 -21.90 10.10
C ARG A 57 4.76 -20.98 9.22
N VAL A 58 5.20 -19.75 9.06
CA VAL A 58 4.44 -18.70 8.37
C VAL A 58 5.18 -18.19 7.15
N LEU A 59 4.55 -18.28 5.98
CA LEU A 59 5.04 -17.74 4.72
C LEU A 59 4.30 -16.45 4.37
N ASN A 60 4.98 -15.31 4.47
CA ASN A 60 4.43 -13.99 4.14
C ASN A 60 4.85 -13.61 2.72
N LEU A 61 3.89 -13.32 1.85
CA LEU A 61 4.07 -13.10 0.42
C LEU A 61 3.66 -11.69 0.00
N THR A 62 4.53 -11.03 -0.75
CA THR A 62 4.21 -9.78 -1.43
C THR A 62 5.03 -9.62 -2.71
N HIS A 63 4.52 -8.86 -3.68
CA HIS A 63 5.32 -8.62 -4.88
C HIS A 63 6.28 -7.40 -4.74
N VAL A 64 6.16 -6.58 -3.73
CA VAL A 64 6.85 -5.29 -3.58
C VAL A 64 7.97 -5.44 -2.56
N LYS A 65 9.23 -5.29 -2.98
CA LYS A 65 10.40 -5.44 -2.11
C LYS A 65 10.39 -4.47 -0.92
N GLU A 66 9.86 -3.26 -1.11
CA GLU A 66 9.74 -2.24 -0.09
C GLU A 66 8.78 -2.67 1.04
N LEU A 67 7.69 -3.36 0.69
CA LEU A 67 6.76 -3.92 1.68
C LEU A 67 7.39 -5.07 2.48
N ILE A 68 8.22 -5.91 1.85
CA ILE A 68 8.97 -6.95 2.57
C ILE A 68 9.83 -6.29 3.65
N ALA A 69 10.64 -5.30 3.27
CA ALA A 69 11.54 -4.60 4.20
C ALA A 69 10.77 -3.91 5.32
N GLN A 70 9.68 -3.20 5.00
CA GLN A 70 8.83 -2.50 5.99
C GLN A 70 8.17 -3.48 6.97
N ASN A 71 7.61 -4.58 6.48
CA ASN A 71 6.92 -5.55 7.32
C ASN A 71 7.89 -6.24 8.28
N VAL A 72 9.08 -6.63 7.80
CA VAL A 72 10.13 -7.22 8.66
C VAL A 72 10.66 -6.20 9.67
N GLU A 73 10.87 -4.96 9.28
CA GLU A 73 11.28 -3.89 10.20
C GLU A 73 10.24 -3.69 11.32
N LYS A 74 8.95 -3.62 10.97
CA LYS A 74 7.88 -3.48 11.96
C LYS A 74 7.81 -4.67 12.90
N LEU A 75 7.95 -5.89 12.38
CA LEU A 75 8.00 -7.08 13.20
C LEU A 75 9.19 -7.03 14.18
N ARG A 76 10.40 -6.69 13.72
CA ARG A 76 11.59 -6.59 14.57
C ARG A 76 11.50 -5.47 15.62
N VAL A 77 10.83 -4.36 15.31
CA VAL A 77 10.58 -3.29 16.30
C VAL A 77 9.64 -3.78 17.40
N MET A 78 8.62 -4.58 17.08
CA MET A 78 7.66 -5.11 18.05
C MET A 78 8.16 -6.38 18.74
N TRP A 79 8.96 -7.18 18.05
CA TRP A 79 9.54 -8.44 18.53
C TRP A 79 11.01 -8.56 18.06
N PRO A 80 11.96 -7.99 18.84
CA PRO A 80 13.38 -7.94 18.41
C PRO A 80 14.05 -9.30 18.17
N THR A 81 13.59 -10.34 18.88
CA THR A 81 14.11 -11.71 18.75
C THR A 81 13.29 -12.59 17.82
N ALA A 82 12.39 -12.03 17.00
CA ALA A 82 11.57 -12.79 16.07
C ALA A 82 12.43 -13.67 15.16
N PRO A 83 12.10 -14.98 15.01
CA PRO A 83 12.83 -15.90 14.14
C PRO A 83 12.41 -15.67 12.67
N VAL A 84 12.70 -14.49 12.14
CA VAL A 84 12.26 -13.99 10.84
C VAL A 84 13.39 -13.90 9.83
N GLY A 85 13.15 -14.46 8.63
CA GLY A 85 14.02 -14.39 7.47
C GLY A 85 13.36 -13.68 6.29
N ILE A 86 14.21 -13.37 5.30
CA ILE A 86 13.79 -12.76 4.03
C ILE A 86 14.27 -13.64 2.87
N TYR A 87 13.36 -13.91 1.92
CA TYR A 87 13.69 -14.54 0.65
C TYR A 87 13.26 -13.66 -0.52
N SER A 88 14.16 -12.80 -0.96
CA SER A 88 13.89 -11.82 -2.01
C SER A 88 15.14 -11.49 -2.82
N ALA A 89 15.06 -11.69 -4.14
CA ALA A 89 16.13 -11.27 -5.05
C ALA A 89 16.35 -9.76 -5.03
N GLY A 90 15.25 -9.00 -4.95
CA GLY A 90 15.29 -7.53 -4.93
C GLY A 90 15.95 -6.94 -3.69
N LEU A 91 16.03 -7.71 -2.58
CA LEU A 91 16.72 -7.34 -1.34
C LEU A 91 18.07 -8.08 -1.17
N GLY A 92 18.44 -8.95 -2.10
CA GLY A 92 19.68 -9.72 -2.02
C GLY A 92 19.74 -10.74 -0.89
N GLN A 93 18.58 -11.15 -0.31
CA GLN A 93 18.50 -12.08 0.82
C GLN A 93 17.87 -13.41 0.41
N ARG A 94 18.35 -14.52 0.99
CA ARG A 94 18.00 -15.90 0.60
C ARG A 94 17.88 -16.83 1.81
N ASP A 95 17.24 -16.37 2.89
CA ASP A 95 16.98 -17.19 4.06
C ASP A 95 15.99 -18.31 3.72
N THR A 96 16.29 -19.54 4.14
CA THR A 96 15.44 -20.70 3.85
C THR A 96 14.99 -21.47 5.10
N MET A 97 15.65 -21.27 6.23
CA MET A 97 15.48 -22.14 7.41
C MET A 97 14.60 -21.55 8.50
N LEU A 98 14.30 -20.26 8.44
CA LEU A 98 13.57 -19.60 9.50
C LEU A 98 12.05 -19.85 9.40
N PRO A 99 11.37 -19.99 10.54
CA PRO A 99 9.96 -20.37 10.55
C PRO A 99 9.01 -19.25 10.13
N ILE A 100 9.41 -17.98 10.29
CA ILE A 100 8.70 -16.83 9.70
C ILE A 100 9.50 -16.36 8.50
N LEU A 101 8.95 -16.47 7.31
CA LEU A 101 9.64 -16.10 6.09
C LEU A 101 8.85 -15.04 5.32
N PHE A 102 9.47 -13.87 5.08
CA PHE A 102 8.94 -12.85 4.19
C PHE A 102 9.52 -13.02 2.80
N GLY A 103 8.68 -13.35 1.83
CA GLY A 103 9.08 -13.72 0.49
C GLY A 103 8.57 -12.81 -0.62
N GLY A 104 9.45 -12.48 -1.56
CA GLY A 104 9.03 -11.91 -2.83
C GLY A 104 8.45 -12.99 -3.73
N VAL A 105 7.20 -12.83 -4.18
CA VAL A 105 6.47 -13.83 -4.98
C VAL A 105 7.29 -14.36 -6.15
N ALA A 106 7.91 -13.46 -6.93
CA ALA A 106 8.77 -13.83 -8.08
C ALA A 106 10.05 -14.61 -7.68
N SER A 107 10.46 -14.54 -6.42
CA SER A 107 11.59 -15.32 -5.90
C SER A 107 11.14 -16.66 -5.34
N ILE A 108 10.03 -16.67 -4.61
CA ILE A 108 9.47 -17.89 -3.96
C ILE A 108 9.02 -18.89 -5.01
N VAL A 109 8.30 -18.46 -6.05
CA VAL A 109 7.77 -19.36 -7.10
C VAL A 109 8.86 -20.20 -7.78
N LYS A 110 10.10 -19.73 -7.77
CA LYS A 110 11.28 -20.39 -8.37
C LYS A 110 12.10 -21.19 -7.37
N SER A 111 11.68 -21.25 -6.10
CA SER A 111 12.50 -21.84 -5.02
C SER A 111 11.90 -23.18 -4.56
N GLU A 112 12.39 -24.28 -5.11
CA GLU A 112 12.03 -25.60 -4.62
C GLU A 112 12.35 -25.76 -3.12
N ALA A 113 13.45 -25.17 -2.66
CA ALA A 113 13.86 -25.20 -1.25
C ALA A 113 12.82 -24.58 -0.30
N ILE A 114 11.99 -23.65 -0.76
CA ILE A 114 10.89 -23.06 0.02
C ILE A 114 9.58 -23.83 -0.21
N LEU A 115 9.26 -24.14 -1.47
CA LEU A 115 8.00 -24.79 -1.84
C LEU A 115 7.88 -26.24 -1.34
N SER A 116 9.01 -26.90 -1.11
CA SER A 116 9.04 -28.28 -0.54
C SER A 116 8.86 -28.32 0.98
N GLN A 117 8.92 -27.18 1.66
CA GLN A 117 8.76 -27.13 3.12
C GLN A 117 7.30 -27.19 3.55
N HIS A 118 7.09 -27.56 4.80
CA HIS A 118 5.80 -27.47 5.46
C HIS A 118 5.55 -26.03 5.91
N TRP A 119 4.45 -25.44 5.50
CA TRP A 119 3.95 -24.13 5.94
C TRP A 119 2.54 -24.30 6.49
N ASP A 120 2.24 -23.66 7.61
CA ASP A 120 0.92 -23.75 8.26
C ASP A 120 0.02 -22.59 7.84
N ILE A 121 0.61 -21.38 7.75
CA ILE A 121 -0.13 -20.15 7.43
C ILE A 121 0.61 -19.41 6.33
N GLY A 122 -0.15 -18.92 5.35
CA GLY A 122 0.28 -17.93 4.39
C GLY A 122 -0.34 -16.57 4.72
N ILE A 123 0.46 -15.51 4.66
CA ILE A 123 -0.04 -14.13 4.73
C ILE A 123 0.25 -13.45 3.40
N ILE A 124 -0.75 -12.84 2.78
CA ILE A 124 -0.59 -12.10 1.53
C ILE A 124 -0.91 -10.63 1.78
N ASP A 125 0.12 -9.78 1.73
CA ASP A 125 -0.06 -8.34 1.76
C ASP A 125 -0.43 -7.82 0.37
N GLU A 126 -1.41 -6.91 0.30
CA GLU A 126 -2.05 -6.42 -0.92
C GLU A 126 -2.69 -7.57 -1.74
N CYS A 127 -3.47 -8.42 -1.06
CA CYS A 127 -4.05 -9.65 -1.65
C CYS A 127 -5.02 -9.39 -2.82
N HIS A 128 -5.48 -8.15 -3.05
CA HIS A 128 -6.24 -7.77 -4.24
C HIS A 128 -5.44 -7.95 -5.55
N LEU A 129 -4.11 -8.01 -5.47
CA LEU A 129 -3.23 -8.27 -6.60
C LEU A 129 -3.15 -9.76 -6.99
N LEU A 130 -3.74 -10.64 -6.18
CA LEU A 130 -3.81 -12.06 -6.47
C LEU A 130 -4.77 -12.29 -7.65
N SER A 131 -4.22 -12.70 -8.80
CA SER A 131 -5.05 -13.07 -9.96
C SER A 131 -5.81 -14.36 -9.69
N PRO A 132 -7.07 -14.48 -10.14
CA PRO A 132 -7.81 -15.74 -10.10
C PRO A 132 -7.28 -16.78 -11.10
N GLU A 133 -6.43 -16.39 -12.06
CA GLU A 133 -5.86 -17.30 -13.07
C GLU A 133 -4.95 -18.34 -12.42
N GLU A 134 -5.16 -19.61 -12.76
CA GLU A 134 -4.48 -20.77 -12.14
C GLU A 134 -2.96 -20.76 -12.35
N ASP A 135 -2.48 -20.20 -13.44
CA ASP A 135 -1.06 -20.11 -13.77
C ASP A 135 -0.36 -18.88 -13.17
N SER A 136 -1.10 -18.06 -12.41
CA SER A 136 -0.49 -16.93 -11.72
C SER A 136 0.54 -17.40 -10.67
N MET A 137 1.60 -16.62 -10.48
CA MET A 137 2.66 -16.96 -9.51
C MET A 137 2.14 -17.25 -8.11
N TYR A 138 1.10 -16.56 -7.68
CA TYR A 138 0.48 -16.81 -6.36
C TYR A 138 -0.22 -18.15 -6.32
N GLN A 139 -1.01 -18.49 -7.34
CA GLN A 139 -1.74 -19.77 -7.40
C GLN A 139 -0.76 -20.94 -7.44
N VAL A 140 0.32 -20.83 -8.20
CA VAL A 140 1.39 -21.84 -8.25
C VAL A 140 2.02 -22.05 -6.87
N ILE A 141 2.34 -20.97 -6.13
CA ILE A 141 2.90 -21.09 -4.78
C ILE A 141 1.90 -21.75 -3.84
N VAL A 142 0.65 -21.28 -3.83
CA VAL A 142 -0.39 -21.79 -2.94
C VAL A 142 -0.67 -23.26 -3.22
N ALA A 143 -0.80 -23.65 -4.48
CA ALA A 143 -1.01 -25.05 -4.87
C ALA A 143 0.15 -25.96 -4.41
N ALA A 144 1.40 -25.50 -4.59
CA ALA A 144 2.59 -26.24 -4.16
C ALA A 144 2.64 -26.42 -2.62
N VAL A 145 2.29 -25.37 -1.86
CA VAL A 145 2.27 -25.41 -0.39
C VAL A 145 1.11 -26.28 0.11
N MET A 146 -0.09 -26.15 -0.46
CA MET A 146 -1.25 -26.98 -0.11
C MET A 146 -1.05 -28.46 -0.43
N ALA A 147 -0.29 -28.79 -1.46
CA ALA A 147 0.09 -30.18 -1.76
C ALA A 147 0.97 -30.79 -0.65
N ARG A 148 1.70 -29.97 0.13
CA ARG A 148 2.52 -30.41 1.28
C ARG A 148 1.75 -30.37 2.59
N ASN A 149 0.86 -29.39 2.75
CA ASN A 149 -0.01 -29.26 3.92
C ASN A 149 -1.45 -28.91 3.49
N PRO A 150 -2.36 -29.89 3.38
CA PRO A 150 -3.75 -29.63 3.05
C PRO A 150 -4.50 -28.75 4.07
N ARG A 151 -3.95 -28.60 5.30
CA ARG A 151 -4.50 -27.71 6.34
C ARG A 151 -3.97 -26.28 6.26
N PHE A 152 -3.11 -25.99 5.28
CA PHE A 152 -2.59 -24.62 5.05
C PHE A 152 -3.72 -23.61 4.91
N LYS A 153 -3.62 -22.50 5.62
CA LYS A 153 -4.61 -21.41 5.58
C LYS A 153 -3.97 -20.11 5.08
N LEU A 154 -4.71 -19.33 4.31
CA LEU A 154 -4.31 -18.03 3.84
C LEU A 154 -5.05 -16.92 4.56
N ILE A 155 -4.31 -15.87 4.93
CA ILE A 155 -4.82 -14.63 5.48
C ILE A 155 -4.40 -13.51 4.54
N GLY A 156 -5.38 -12.86 3.91
CA GLY A 156 -5.14 -11.73 3.01
C GLY A 156 -5.23 -10.40 3.74
N PHE A 157 -4.33 -9.47 3.43
CA PHE A 157 -4.45 -8.07 3.86
C PHE A 157 -4.62 -7.17 2.63
N THR A 158 -5.58 -6.26 2.66
CA THR A 158 -5.81 -5.32 1.56
C THR A 158 -6.52 -4.05 2.03
N ALA A 159 -6.35 -2.96 1.28
CA ALA A 159 -7.19 -1.77 1.43
C ALA A 159 -8.40 -1.77 0.49
N THR A 160 -8.44 -2.68 -0.47
CA THR A 160 -9.46 -2.74 -1.52
C THR A 160 -9.89 -4.18 -1.72
N PRO A 161 -10.91 -4.66 -0.95
CA PRO A 161 -11.35 -6.05 -0.99
C PRO A 161 -12.20 -6.38 -2.23
N TYR A 162 -12.02 -5.62 -3.32
CA TYR A 162 -12.75 -5.78 -4.58
C TYR A 162 -11.82 -5.68 -5.79
N ARG A 163 -12.21 -6.34 -6.88
CA ARG A 163 -11.51 -6.31 -8.18
C ARG A 163 -12.34 -5.55 -9.20
N LEU A 164 -11.67 -4.84 -10.10
CA LEU A 164 -12.31 -4.14 -11.20
C LEU A 164 -13.13 -5.13 -12.04
N LYS A 165 -14.45 -4.87 -12.18
CA LYS A 165 -15.42 -5.68 -12.95
C LYS A 165 -15.61 -7.14 -12.47
N GLN A 166 -15.04 -7.55 -11.35
CA GLN A 166 -15.08 -8.93 -10.87
C GLN A 166 -15.74 -9.08 -9.48
N GLY A 167 -16.24 -7.99 -8.89
CA GLY A 167 -16.87 -8.04 -7.57
C GLY A 167 -15.87 -8.11 -6.40
N LEU A 168 -16.27 -8.72 -5.32
CA LEU A 168 -15.43 -8.94 -4.15
C LEU A 168 -14.32 -9.96 -4.45
N ILE A 169 -13.20 -9.86 -3.75
CA ILE A 169 -12.09 -10.84 -3.88
C ILE A 169 -12.54 -12.24 -3.45
N THR A 170 -13.56 -12.31 -2.61
CA THR A 170 -14.19 -13.56 -2.15
C THR A 170 -15.09 -14.22 -3.19
N ASP A 171 -15.49 -13.50 -4.25
CA ASP A 171 -16.37 -14.03 -5.28
C ASP A 171 -15.60 -15.01 -6.19
N GLY A 172 -15.73 -16.29 -5.94
CA GLY A 172 -15.10 -17.38 -6.72
C GLY A 172 -13.57 -17.43 -6.66
N GLY A 173 -12.96 -16.78 -5.66
CA GLY A 173 -11.52 -16.72 -5.48
C GLY A 173 -10.98 -17.72 -4.45
N ILE A 174 -9.70 -17.57 -4.10
CA ILE A 174 -9.02 -18.39 -3.09
C ILE A 174 -9.46 -18.04 -1.65
N PHE A 175 -9.98 -16.83 -1.46
CA PHE A 175 -10.53 -16.36 -0.19
C PHE A 175 -12.04 -16.61 -0.16
N SER A 176 -12.55 -17.10 0.97
CA SER A 176 -13.98 -17.38 1.17
C SER A 176 -14.70 -16.27 1.94
N ASP A 177 -13.98 -15.56 2.82
CA ASP A 177 -14.58 -14.62 3.76
C ASP A 177 -13.72 -13.37 3.99
N ILE A 178 -14.36 -12.33 4.56
CA ILE A 178 -13.69 -11.15 5.11
C ILE A 178 -13.97 -11.17 6.62
N CYS A 179 -13.01 -11.59 7.45
CA CYS A 179 -13.20 -11.65 8.90
C CYS A 179 -13.17 -10.29 9.59
N CYS A 180 -12.55 -9.30 8.95
CA CYS A 180 -12.50 -7.93 9.45
C CYS A 180 -12.56 -6.95 8.28
N ASP A 181 -13.56 -6.07 8.24
CA ASP A 181 -13.68 -5.01 7.24
C ASP A 181 -13.75 -3.63 7.91
N LEU A 182 -12.69 -2.86 7.73
CA LEU A 182 -12.54 -1.47 8.19
C LEU A 182 -12.52 -0.48 7.03
N THR A 183 -12.92 -0.88 5.81
CA THR A 183 -12.85 -0.05 4.59
C THR A 183 -14.14 0.73 4.32
N GLY A 184 -15.21 0.49 5.09
CA GLY A 184 -16.46 1.22 4.97
C GLY A 184 -16.34 2.70 5.32
N VAL A 185 -17.29 3.51 4.81
CA VAL A 185 -17.33 4.97 5.02
C VAL A 185 -17.34 5.35 6.49
N ASP A 186 -18.11 4.63 7.31
CA ASP A 186 -18.22 4.92 8.75
C ASP A 186 -16.89 4.66 9.48
N ALA A 187 -16.19 3.57 9.14
CA ALA A 187 -14.89 3.27 9.69
C ALA A 187 -13.85 4.33 9.26
N PHE A 188 -13.88 4.74 8.00
CA PHE A 188 -12.99 5.78 7.48
C PHE A 188 -13.21 7.12 8.19
N ASN A 189 -14.47 7.55 8.33
CA ASN A 189 -14.83 8.77 9.06
C ASN A 189 -14.41 8.70 10.53
N ARG A 190 -14.60 7.54 11.18
CA ARG A 190 -14.14 7.32 12.55
C ARG A 190 -12.62 7.51 12.67
N PHE A 191 -11.82 6.96 11.75
CA PHE A 191 -10.37 7.13 11.77
C PHE A 191 -9.93 8.59 11.59
N ILE A 192 -10.66 9.36 10.78
CA ILE A 192 -10.43 10.82 10.68
C ILE A 192 -10.81 11.51 11.98
N ASN A 193 -11.98 11.22 12.54
CA ASN A 193 -12.46 11.83 13.79
C ASN A 193 -11.64 11.46 15.03
N GLU A 194 -10.90 10.38 14.96
CA GLU A 194 -9.96 9.96 15.98
C GLU A 194 -8.51 10.36 15.67
N ALA A 195 -8.30 11.13 14.59
CA ALA A 195 -6.99 11.56 14.07
C ALA A 195 -6.01 10.41 13.76
N TYR A 196 -6.50 9.20 13.50
CA TYR A 196 -5.67 8.10 12.97
C TYR A 196 -5.42 8.22 11.47
N LEU A 197 -6.27 8.97 10.77
CA LEU A 197 -6.06 9.38 9.39
C LEU A 197 -6.13 10.90 9.27
N SER A 198 -5.31 11.48 8.40
CA SER A 198 -5.35 12.89 8.02
C SER A 198 -6.49 13.12 7.02
N PRO A 199 -7.30 14.17 7.18
CA PRO A 199 -8.36 14.51 6.25
C PRO A 199 -7.82 14.77 4.83
N LEU A 200 -8.62 14.40 3.83
CA LEU A 200 -8.42 14.77 2.42
C LEU A 200 -9.37 15.91 2.07
N ILE A 201 -8.82 16.99 1.49
CA ILE A 201 -9.60 18.12 1.03
C ILE A 201 -9.54 18.15 -0.50
N ALA A 202 -10.58 17.66 -1.15
CA ALA A 202 -10.68 17.74 -2.60
C ALA A 202 -11.09 19.15 -3.02
N LYS A 203 -10.38 19.72 -4.00
CA LYS A 203 -10.79 20.93 -4.70
C LYS A 203 -11.04 20.62 -6.16
N LYS A 204 -12.16 21.12 -6.67
CA LYS A 204 -12.43 21.10 -8.11
C LYS A 204 -11.46 22.07 -8.78
N THR A 205 -10.77 21.58 -9.81
CA THR A 205 -9.91 22.37 -10.68
C THR A 205 -10.67 22.84 -11.90
N ASP A 206 -10.32 24.00 -12.47
CA ASP A 206 -10.89 24.50 -13.72
C ASP A 206 -10.34 23.70 -14.91
N VAL A 207 -9.09 23.29 -14.83
CA VAL A 207 -8.44 22.44 -15.83
C VAL A 207 -8.82 20.98 -15.57
N GLN A 208 -9.44 20.34 -16.57
CA GLN A 208 -9.90 18.96 -16.50
C GLN A 208 -9.30 18.12 -17.64
N ILE A 209 -9.06 16.83 -17.37
CA ILE A 209 -8.70 15.85 -18.40
C ILE A 209 -9.97 15.42 -19.14
N GLU A 210 -10.07 15.74 -20.42
CA GLU A 210 -11.18 15.30 -21.26
C GLU A 210 -10.97 13.83 -21.65
N ALA A 211 -11.86 12.96 -21.17
CA ALA A 211 -11.71 11.52 -21.37
C ALA A 211 -12.88 10.89 -22.17
N SER A 212 -13.84 11.70 -22.61
CA SER A 212 -15.04 11.25 -23.34
C SER A 212 -14.71 10.45 -24.61
N GLU A 213 -13.64 10.82 -25.30
CA GLU A 213 -13.19 10.20 -26.54
C GLU A 213 -12.04 9.19 -26.36
N LEU A 214 -11.54 9.01 -25.11
CA LEU A 214 -10.42 8.12 -24.85
C LEU A 214 -10.88 6.66 -24.84
N LYS A 215 -10.22 5.83 -25.65
CA LYS A 215 -10.49 4.38 -25.70
C LYS A 215 -10.02 3.69 -24.41
N ILE A 216 -10.84 2.75 -23.93
CA ILE A 216 -10.48 1.84 -22.83
C ILE A 216 -9.99 0.53 -23.43
N VAL A 217 -8.80 0.10 -23.05
CA VAL A 217 -8.16 -1.16 -23.47
C VAL A 217 -7.75 -1.94 -22.21
N GLY A 218 -8.16 -3.19 -22.12
CA GLY A 218 -7.85 -4.03 -20.96
C GLY A 218 -8.43 -3.50 -19.61
N GLY A 219 -9.49 -2.67 -19.69
CA GLY A 219 -10.10 -2.09 -18.48
C GLY A 219 -9.50 -0.75 -18.03
N GLU A 220 -8.49 -0.21 -18.71
CA GLU A 220 -7.88 1.09 -18.44
C GLU A 220 -7.83 1.97 -19.69
N TYR A 221 -7.66 3.27 -19.50
CA TYR A 221 -7.48 4.21 -20.62
C TYR A 221 -6.20 3.91 -21.39
N ALA A 222 -6.29 3.93 -22.74
CA ALA A 222 -5.14 3.75 -23.60
C ALA A 222 -4.08 4.83 -23.32
N THR A 223 -2.85 4.40 -23.02
CA THR A 223 -1.79 5.27 -22.46
C THR A 223 -1.44 6.43 -23.40
N LYS A 224 -1.18 6.18 -24.68
CA LYS A 224 -0.76 7.25 -25.62
C LYS A 224 -1.79 8.37 -25.82
N PRO A 225 -3.10 8.09 -26.06
CA PRO A 225 -4.10 9.15 -26.15
C PRO A 225 -4.26 9.91 -24.84
N LEU A 226 -4.18 9.23 -23.68
CA LEU A 226 -4.24 9.87 -22.38
C LEU A 226 -3.03 10.77 -22.12
N GLU A 227 -1.81 10.35 -22.51
CA GLU A 227 -0.61 11.18 -22.42
C GLU A 227 -0.73 12.45 -23.26
N ALA A 228 -1.24 12.35 -24.51
CA ALA A 228 -1.44 13.50 -25.39
C ALA A 228 -2.42 14.52 -24.78
N GLU A 229 -3.50 14.05 -24.19
CA GLU A 229 -4.47 14.92 -23.50
C GLU A 229 -3.87 15.57 -22.26
N ILE A 230 -3.11 14.82 -21.45
CA ILE A 230 -2.39 15.38 -20.30
C ILE A 230 -1.38 16.44 -20.75
N ASP A 231 -0.63 16.18 -21.84
CA ASP A 231 0.32 17.14 -22.37
C ASP A 231 -0.33 18.45 -22.82
N ARG A 232 -1.55 18.40 -23.37
CA ARG A 232 -2.32 19.57 -23.77
C ARG A 232 -2.66 20.47 -22.58
N ILE A 233 -3.02 19.88 -21.45
CA ILE A 233 -3.44 20.59 -20.23
C ILE A 233 -2.31 20.78 -19.22
N MET A 234 -1.11 20.28 -19.47
CA MET A 234 -0.01 20.23 -18.50
C MET A 234 0.32 21.61 -17.92
N VAL A 235 0.55 22.60 -18.78
CA VAL A 235 0.94 23.94 -18.35
C VAL A 235 -0.15 24.63 -17.55
N PRO A 236 -1.40 24.77 -18.03
CA PRO A 236 -2.45 25.38 -17.23
C PRO A 236 -2.78 24.60 -15.95
N GLY A 237 -2.81 23.26 -16.00
CA GLY A 237 -3.06 22.43 -14.81
C GLY A 237 -1.98 22.56 -13.75
N LEU A 238 -0.69 22.60 -14.13
CA LEU A 238 0.40 22.82 -13.17
C LEU A 238 0.40 24.24 -12.58
N ARG A 239 -0.04 25.26 -13.33
CA ARG A 239 -0.24 26.62 -12.76
C ARG A 239 -1.28 26.56 -11.65
N GLU A 240 -2.41 25.92 -11.91
CA GLU A 240 -3.47 25.76 -10.93
C GLU A 240 -3.00 24.96 -9.68
N VAL A 241 -2.19 23.89 -9.88
CA VAL A 241 -1.56 23.16 -8.76
C VAL A 241 -0.64 24.09 -7.96
N CYS A 242 0.16 24.93 -8.62
CA CYS A 242 1.03 25.89 -7.93
C CYS A 242 0.23 26.94 -7.15
N ASP A 243 -0.84 27.49 -7.74
CA ASP A 243 -1.67 28.53 -7.11
C ASP A 243 -2.44 27.99 -5.90
N LEU A 244 -3.06 26.81 -6.03
CA LEU A 244 -3.79 26.17 -4.94
C LEU A 244 -2.88 25.55 -3.89
N GLY A 245 -1.67 25.17 -4.28
CA GLY A 245 -0.68 24.50 -3.47
C GLY A 245 0.35 25.41 -2.79
N GLN A 246 0.20 26.76 -2.84
CA GLN A 246 1.19 27.72 -2.32
C GLN A 246 1.65 27.37 -0.88
N ASN A 247 0.70 27.04 -0.01
CA ASN A 247 0.92 26.72 1.41
C ASN A 247 1.15 25.22 1.66
N ARG A 248 1.45 24.44 0.62
CA ARG A 248 1.74 23.01 0.73
C ARG A 248 3.23 22.75 0.55
N HIS A 249 3.79 21.89 1.38
CA HIS A 249 5.24 21.72 1.49
C HIS A 249 5.77 20.51 0.72
N LYS A 250 4.97 19.43 0.64
CA LYS A 250 5.42 18.17 0.07
C LYS A 250 4.36 17.57 -0.86
N TRP A 251 4.65 17.61 -2.15
CA TRP A 251 3.71 17.25 -3.20
C TRP A 251 3.98 15.89 -3.80
N LEU A 252 2.94 15.12 -4.05
CA LEU A 252 2.99 13.88 -4.80
C LEU A 252 2.09 14.00 -6.04
N ILE A 253 2.70 13.96 -7.22
CA ILE A 253 1.99 14.14 -8.50
C ILE A 253 1.98 12.81 -9.25
N PHE A 254 0.80 12.37 -9.67
CA PHE A 254 0.62 11.15 -10.45
C PHE A 254 0.38 11.48 -11.91
N THR A 255 1.14 10.87 -12.81
CA THR A 255 0.99 11.04 -14.27
C THR A 255 0.79 9.70 -14.96
N ALA A 256 0.32 9.72 -16.22
CA ALA A 256 0.04 8.52 -16.98
C ALA A 256 1.30 7.88 -17.60
N GLY A 257 2.31 8.67 -17.95
CA GLY A 257 3.47 8.18 -18.67
C GLY A 257 4.79 8.83 -18.27
N VAL A 258 5.89 8.22 -18.73
CA VAL A 258 7.26 8.66 -18.38
C VAL A 258 7.58 10.01 -18.97
N ALA A 259 7.23 10.25 -20.26
CA ALA A 259 7.48 11.53 -20.92
C ALA A 259 6.73 12.67 -20.24
N THR A 260 5.45 12.45 -19.89
CA THR A 260 4.64 13.42 -19.14
C THR A 260 5.20 13.71 -17.76
N ALA A 261 5.77 12.71 -17.08
CA ALA A 261 6.38 12.89 -15.75
C ALA A 261 7.65 13.76 -15.81
N GLU A 262 8.55 13.47 -16.75
CA GLU A 262 9.77 14.26 -16.92
C GLU A 262 9.45 15.70 -17.32
N ARG A 263 8.54 15.89 -18.28
CA ARG A 263 8.06 17.22 -18.67
C ARG A 263 7.41 17.99 -17.52
N CYS A 264 6.62 17.32 -16.69
CA CYS A 264 6.03 17.90 -15.49
C CYS A 264 7.12 18.42 -14.54
N ALA A 265 8.17 17.63 -14.30
CA ALA A 265 9.30 18.03 -13.46
C ALA A 265 10.09 19.23 -14.07
N GLU A 266 10.34 19.22 -15.38
CA GLU A 266 11.01 20.32 -16.10
C GLU A 266 10.23 21.65 -15.96
N ILE A 267 8.91 21.63 -16.20
CA ILE A 267 8.05 22.79 -16.08
C ILE A 267 8.08 23.34 -14.66
N LEU A 268 7.87 22.50 -13.64
CA LEU A 268 7.88 22.92 -12.24
C LEU A 268 9.23 23.54 -11.84
N ASN A 269 10.34 22.90 -12.23
CA ASN A 269 11.68 23.44 -11.99
C ASN A 269 11.91 24.79 -12.67
N SER A 270 11.40 24.98 -13.89
CA SER A 270 11.49 26.28 -14.59
C SER A 270 10.73 27.41 -13.89
N TRP A 271 9.74 27.05 -13.04
CA TRP A 271 8.99 28.01 -12.22
C TRP A 271 9.51 28.12 -10.79
N GLY A 272 10.67 27.49 -10.49
CA GLY A 272 11.28 27.54 -9.16
C GLY A 272 10.69 26.55 -8.14
N VAL A 273 9.82 25.64 -8.55
CA VAL A 273 9.32 24.53 -7.72
C VAL A 273 10.21 23.33 -7.92
N SER A 274 11.03 22.99 -6.91
CA SER A 274 11.94 21.85 -6.98
C SER A 274 11.18 20.54 -7.17
N ALA A 275 11.48 19.81 -8.26
CA ALA A 275 10.72 18.64 -8.68
C ALA A 275 11.60 17.56 -9.30
N MET A 276 11.29 16.28 -9.04
CA MET A 276 11.95 15.13 -9.66
C MET A 276 10.91 14.06 -10.03
N ALA A 277 11.13 13.35 -11.13
CA ALA A 277 10.31 12.23 -11.57
C ALA A 277 10.89 10.88 -11.10
N VAL A 278 10.00 9.90 -10.82
CA VAL A 278 10.32 8.49 -10.56
C VAL A 278 9.50 7.58 -11.44
N HIS A 279 10.15 6.68 -12.16
CA HIS A 279 9.51 5.81 -13.15
C HIS A 279 10.37 4.59 -13.51
N SER A 280 9.81 3.66 -14.30
CA SER A 280 10.45 2.37 -14.62
C SER A 280 11.69 2.47 -15.51
N LYS A 281 11.89 3.55 -16.28
CA LYS A 281 13.07 3.74 -17.14
C LYS A 281 14.33 4.18 -16.37
N LEU A 282 14.18 4.67 -15.15
CA LEU A 282 15.32 4.96 -14.27
C LEU A 282 15.87 3.68 -13.64
N LYS A 283 17.17 3.65 -13.38
CA LYS A 283 17.79 2.59 -12.57
C LYS A 283 17.13 2.54 -11.18
N GLY A 284 16.98 1.34 -10.61
CA GLY A 284 16.37 1.18 -9.28
C GLY A 284 17.04 2.04 -8.22
N SER A 285 18.37 2.07 -8.20
CA SER A 285 19.17 2.89 -7.26
C SER A 285 18.92 4.39 -7.40
N GLU A 286 18.63 4.88 -8.62
CA GLU A 286 18.31 6.29 -8.85
C GLU A 286 16.91 6.63 -8.35
N ASN A 287 15.92 5.77 -8.60
CA ASN A 287 14.58 5.91 -8.03
C ASN A 287 14.65 5.93 -6.49
N ASP A 288 15.40 4.99 -5.89
CA ASP A 288 15.54 4.89 -4.43
C ASP A 288 16.16 6.17 -3.84
N LYS A 289 17.17 6.75 -4.51
CA LYS A 289 17.79 8.05 -4.11
C LYS A 289 16.79 9.19 -4.17
N ARG A 290 16.04 9.34 -5.26
CA ARG A 290 15.03 10.41 -5.42
C ARG A 290 13.91 10.29 -4.40
N ILE A 291 13.46 9.07 -4.13
CA ILE A 291 12.46 8.78 -3.09
C ILE A 291 12.99 9.16 -1.71
N ALA A 292 14.22 8.79 -1.36
CA ALA A 292 14.85 9.12 -0.09
C ALA A 292 15.04 10.65 0.06
N ALA A 293 15.48 11.33 -0.99
CA ALA A 293 15.64 12.79 -1.02
C ALA A 293 14.30 13.52 -0.80
N HIS A 294 13.20 13.06 -1.43
CA HIS A 294 11.87 13.62 -1.20
C HIS A 294 11.39 13.40 0.23
N LYS A 295 11.57 12.20 0.77
CA LYS A 295 11.25 11.93 2.19
C LYS A 295 12.01 12.84 3.14
N ALA A 296 13.28 13.12 2.84
CA ALA A 296 14.12 14.05 3.60
C ALA A 296 13.78 15.54 3.36
N GLY A 297 12.78 15.86 2.51
CA GLY A 297 12.37 17.24 2.24
C GLY A 297 13.35 18.04 1.39
N GLN A 298 14.25 17.40 0.64
CA GLN A 298 15.26 18.06 -0.18
C GLN A 298 14.66 18.72 -1.43
N PHE A 299 13.47 18.33 -1.85
CA PHE A 299 12.71 18.95 -2.92
C PHE A 299 11.20 18.79 -2.67
N ARG A 300 10.39 19.66 -3.31
CA ARG A 300 8.97 19.83 -3.01
C ARG A 300 8.06 18.82 -3.69
N ALA A 301 8.26 18.55 -4.98
CA ALA A 301 7.33 17.77 -5.80
C ALA A 301 7.97 16.48 -6.32
N LEU A 302 7.42 15.33 -5.95
CA LEU A 302 7.77 14.02 -6.50
C LEU A 302 6.71 13.59 -7.52
N ILE A 303 7.12 13.45 -8.79
CA ILE A 303 6.24 13.04 -9.87
C ILE A 303 6.37 11.53 -10.09
N ASN A 304 5.26 10.81 -10.09
CA ASN A 304 5.23 9.36 -10.10
C ASN A 304 4.52 8.77 -11.32
N VAL A 305 5.11 7.73 -11.90
CA VAL A 305 4.50 6.87 -12.91
C VAL A 305 4.49 5.42 -12.43
N GLY A 306 3.37 4.98 -11.83
CA GLY A 306 3.14 3.58 -11.47
C GLY A 306 4.06 2.98 -10.40
N LYS A 307 4.93 3.78 -9.74
CA LYS A 307 5.91 3.28 -8.76
C LYS A 307 5.47 3.43 -7.31
N LEU A 308 4.79 4.52 -6.98
CA LEU A 308 4.50 4.91 -5.60
C LEU A 308 3.04 4.64 -5.18
N THR A 309 2.31 3.88 -5.98
CA THR A 309 0.94 3.44 -5.65
C THR A 309 0.94 2.41 -4.52
N THR A 310 2.00 1.61 -4.40
CA THR A 310 2.20 0.64 -3.31
C THR A 310 3.56 0.84 -2.65
N GLY A 311 3.69 0.57 -1.35
CA GLY A 311 4.96 0.57 -0.62
C GLY A 311 5.57 1.95 -0.30
N TYR A 312 5.08 3.05 -0.83
CA TYR A 312 5.57 4.39 -0.50
C TYR A 312 4.91 4.92 0.77
N ASP A 313 5.71 5.17 1.79
CA ASP A 313 5.27 5.70 3.08
C ASP A 313 5.96 7.03 3.38
N ASP A 314 5.20 8.13 3.35
CA ASP A 314 5.65 9.46 3.74
C ASP A 314 4.48 10.23 4.38
N PRO A 315 4.45 10.39 5.71
CA PRO A 315 3.42 11.14 6.42
C PRO A 315 3.37 12.63 6.04
N GLY A 316 4.47 13.17 5.52
CA GLY A 316 4.59 14.60 5.20
C GLY A 316 3.85 15.05 3.94
N ILE A 317 3.33 14.13 3.11
CA ILE A 317 2.60 14.51 1.88
C ILE A 317 1.35 15.30 2.23
N ASP A 318 1.29 16.55 1.81
CA ASP A 318 0.20 17.50 2.08
C ASP A 318 -0.52 17.99 0.81
N LEU A 319 -0.05 17.57 -0.39
CA LEU A 319 -0.74 17.77 -1.66
C LEU A 319 -0.60 16.54 -2.56
N ILE A 320 -1.71 16.10 -3.14
CA ILE A 320 -1.78 15.11 -4.22
C ILE A 320 -2.40 15.76 -5.43
N ALA A 321 -1.68 15.77 -6.57
CA ALA A 321 -2.22 16.19 -7.86
C ALA A 321 -2.27 14.99 -8.82
N VAL A 322 -3.39 14.84 -9.54
CA VAL A 322 -3.64 13.65 -10.35
C VAL A 322 -3.78 14.01 -11.82
N PHE A 323 -2.65 14.02 -12.53
CA PHE A 323 -2.59 14.10 -13.99
C PHE A 323 -2.71 12.70 -14.59
N ARG A 324 -3.77 12.00 -14.22
CA ARG A 324 -4.07 10.64 -14.68
C ARG A 324 -5.56 10.38 -14.56
N LYS A 325 -6.15 9.73 -15.55
CA LYS A 325 -7.46 9.08 -15.42
C LYS A 325 -7.28 7.58 -15.21
N THR A 326 -8.15 7.00 -14.41
CA THR A 326 -8.20 5.55 -14.17
C THR A 326 -9.65 5.11 -14.05
N THR A 327 -9.94 3.90 -14.52
CA THR A 327 -11.21 3.22 -14.31
C THR A 327 -11.16 2.33 -13.06
N SER A 328 -9.97 2.20 -12.42
CA SER A 328 -9.77 1.37 -11.23
C SER A 328 -10.04 2.12 -9.93
N PRO A 329 -11.15 1.82 -9.22
CA PRO A 329 -11.39 2.38 -7.89
C PRO A 329 -10.27 2.03 -6.90
N GLY A 330 -9.70 0.82 -7.00
CA GLY A 330 -8.59 0.39 -6.15
C GLY A 330 -7.35 1.26 -6.32
N LEU A 331 -6.97 1.59 -7.57
CA LEU A 331 -5.87 2.50 -7.84
C LEU A 331 -6.15 3.90 -7.29
N TRP A 332 -7.39 4.39 -7.42
CA TRP A 332 -7.80 5.68 -6.87
C TRP A 332 -7.65 5.72 -5.35
N VAL A 333 -8.16 4.70 -4.64
CA VAL A 333 -8.00 4.55 -3.19
C VAL A 333 -6.52 4.50 -2.78
N GLN A 334 -5.67 3.82 -3.53
CA GLN A 334 -4.23 3.76 -3.27
C GLN A 334 -3.54 5.12 -3.45
N ILE A 335 -3.90 5.88 -4.50
CA ILE A 335 -3.40 7.25 -4.74
C ILE A 335 -3.77 8.16 -3.58
N LEU A 336 -5.05 8.24 -3.24
CA LEU A 336 -5.57 9.09 -2.17
C LEU A 336 -5.01 8.67 -0.80
N GLY A 337 -4.88 7.37 -0.57
CA GLY A 337 -4.32 6.81 0.65
C GLY A 337 -2.88 7.23 0.95
N ARG A 338 -2.14 7.79 -0.02
CA ARG A 338 -0.81 8.39 0.26
C ARG A 338 -0.93 9.69 1.06
N GLY A 339 -2.03 10.41 0.93
CA GLY A 339 -2.30 11.63 1.69
C GLY A 339 -2.93 11.41 3.06
N THR A 340 -3.54 10.26 3.32
CA THR A 340 -4.28 10.04 4.56
C THR A 340 -3.43 9.83 5.81
N ARG A 341 -2.11 9.66 5.69
CA ARG A 341 -1.25 9.45 6.86
C ARG A 341 -1.08 10.72 7.66
N PRO A 342 -1.37 10.71 8.98
CA PRO A 342 -1.12 11.88 9.82
C PRO A 342 0.38 12.07 10.06
N LEU A 343 0.81 13.31 10.15
CA LEU A 343 2.13 13.71 10.60
C LEU A 343 2.00 14.23 12.04
N TYR A 344 2.37 13.40 13.00
CA TYR A 344 2.35 13.79 14.39
C TYR A 344 3.67 14.41 14.81
N MET A 345 3.59 15.59 15.40
CA MET A 345 4.74 16.22 16.03
C MET A 345 5.05 15.53 17.38
N PRO A 346 6.33 15.47 17.78
CA PRO A 346 6.72 14.88 19.06
C PRO A 346 6.24 15.72 20.25
N GLY A 347 6.11 15.09 21.42
CA GLY A 347 5.78 15.75 22.68
C GLY A 347 4.30 15.73 23.07
N PHE A 348 3.45 15.06 22.29
CA PHE A 348 2.02 14.92 22.55
C PHE A 348 1.66 13.47 22.89
N ASP A 349 0.58 13.31 23.67
CA ASP A 349 0.05 11.99 24.03
C ASP A 349 -0.78 11.40 22.89
N LEU A 350 -0.19 10.48 22.12
CA LEU A 350 -0.85 9.83 20.99
C LEU A 350 -1.85 8.72 21.39
N GLU A 351 -1.98 8.41 22.69
CA GLU A 351 -3.00 7.45 23.17
C GLU A 351 -4.38 8.12 23.25
N THR A 352 -4.44 9.44 23.45
CA THR A 352 -5.69 10.21 23.47
C THR A 352 -6.06 10.77 22.08
N VAL A 353 -7.33 11.00 21.83
CA VAL A 353 -7.82 11.63 20.59
C VAL A 353 -7.34 13.08 20.52
N GLU A 354 -7.46 13.80 21.63
CA GLU A 354 -7.05 15.19 21.76
C GLU A 354 -5.55 15.34 21.46
N GLY A 355 -4.71 14.51 22.08
CA GLY A 355 -3.27 14.57 21.87
C GLY A 355 -2.85 14.24 20.44
N ARG A 356 -3.56 13.34 19.75
CA ARG A 356 -3.31 13.10 18.31
C ARG A 356 -3.69 14.30 17.45
N PHE A 357 -4.81 14.97 17.74
CA PHE A 357 -5.18 16.21 17.04
C PHE A 357 -4.17 17.32 17.30
N GLU A 358 -3.79 17.54 18.57
CA GLU A 358 -2.76 18.53 18.93
C GLU A 358 -1.44 18.26 18.22
N ALA A 359 -0.98 16.99 18.20
CA ALA A 359 0.23 16.59 17.50
C ALA A 359 0.17 16.85 16.00
N MET A 360 -1.00 16.64 15.36
CA MET A 360 -1.20 16.88 13.94
C MET A 360 -1.30 18.38 13.62
N TYR A 361 -1.99 19.16 14.45
CA TYR A 361 -2.15 20.60 14.23
C TYR A 361 -0.90 21.41 14.58
N ALA A 362 -0.03 20.92 15.45
CA ALA A 362 1.27 21.52 15.73
C ALA A 362 2.27 21.40 14.55
N GLY A 363 1.99 20.50 13.59
CA GLY A 363 2.86 20.23 12.45
C GLY A 363 2.47 20.99 11.18
N PRO A 364 3.30 20.90 10.13
CA PRO A 364 3.04 21.55 8.85
C PRO A 364 1.90 20.90 8.04
N LYS A 365 1.50 19.68 8.39
CA LYS A 365 0.45 18.95 7.71
C LYS A 365 -0.75 18.71 8.62
N GLN A 366 -1.81 19.46 8.39
CA GLN A 366 -3.11 19.29 9.07
C GLN A 366 -4.10 18.45 8.24
N ASN A 367 -3.94 18.47 6.92
CA ASN A 367 -4.74 17.74 5.93
C ASN A 367 -3.95 17.60 4.62
N THR A 368 -4.50 16.87 3.66
CA THR A 368 -3.93 16.78 2.31
C THR A 368 -4.88 17.35 1.28
N LEU A 369 -4.39 18.31 0.50
CA LEU A 369 -5.10 18.87 -0.65
C LEU A 369 -5.05 17.86 -1.81
N VAL A 370 -6.18 17.61 -2.44
CA VAL A 370 -6.32 16.72 -3.61
C VAL A 370 -6.85 17.54 -4.79
N LEU A 371 -6.12 17.52 -5.91
CA LEU A 371 -6.40 18.27 -7.13
C LEU A 371 -6.45 17.33 -8.35
#